data_43d35799d562451557fe2188510cd368
#
_entry.id   43d35799d562451557fe2188510cd368
#
_cell.length_a   1.000
_cell.length_b   1.000
_cell.length_c   1.000
_cell.angle_alpha   90.00
_cell.angle_beta   90.00
_cell.angle_gamma   90.00
#
_symmetry.space_group_name_H-M   'P 1'
#
loop_
_entity.id
_entity.type
_entity.pdbx_description
1 polymer ?
#
loop_
_entity_poly.entity_id
_entity_poly.type
_entity_poly.pdbx_seq_one_letter_code
_entity_poly.pdbx_strand_id
1 'polypeptide(L)'
;MGLRGLFAQGLLGKEGVPSQGLAKSLSARPGTTLIPSEAHSYRADTERTEGGHKVVRLAVVQELHNHGKTPWTPAGAVLVGPQGEEWKALGVWPLKPIAPGKFRQVVVEVETMEEEARGTFILKLWSQEGGGQAELFEGVTFP
;
A
#
# COMPACT_ATOMS: atom_id res chain seq x y z
N MET A 1 12.98 -3.62 -12.41
CA MET A 1 12.89 -2.68 -11.28
C MET A 1 11.44 -2.57 -10.85
N GLY A 2 11.16 -2.66 -9.55
CA GLY A 2 9.80 -2.51 -9.05
C GLY A 2 9.40 -1.04 -8.90
N LEU A 3 8.12 -0.80 -8.63
CA LEU A 3 7.59 0.55 -8.40
C LEU A 3 8.29 1.23 -7.22
N ARG A 4 8.65 0.45 -6.20
CA ARG A 4 9.38 0.96 -5.04
C ARG A 4 10.70 1.60 -5.45
N GLY A 5 11.44 0.97 -6.37
CA GLY A 5 12.68 1.51 -6.89
C GLY A 5 12.47 2.80 -7.68
N LEU A 6 11.44 2.83 -8.52
CA LEU A 6 11.08 4.03 -9.26
C LEU A 6 10.71 5.18 -8.33
N PHE A 7 9.96 4.87 -7.27
CA PHE A 7 9.58 5.85 -6.27
C PHE A 7 10.80 6.42 -5.54
N ALA A 8 11.72 5.54 -5.15
CA ALA A 8 12.94 5.96 -4.47
C ALA A 8 13.81 6.87 -5.34
N GLN A 9 13.74 6.71 -6.65
CA GLN A 9 14.44 7.56 -7.61
C GLN A 9 13.68 8.83 -7.96
N GLY A 10 12.49 9.02 -7.39
CA GLY A 10 11.66 10.19 -7.65
C GLY A 10 10.99 10.19 -9.01
N LEU A 11 10.90 9.05 -9.67
CA LEU A 11 10.31 8.95 -11.01
C LEU A 11 8.85 8.54 -11.00
N LEU A 12 8.37 7.94 -9.92
CA LEU A 12 7.00 7.46 -9.82
C LEU A 12 6.02 8.65 -9.82
N GLY A 13 4.97 8.54 -10.61
CA GLY A 13 3.95 9.58 -10.72
C GLY A 13 4.32 10.74 -11.62
N LYS A 14 5.52 10.75 -12.21
CA LYS A 14 5.94 11.83 -13.09
C LYS A 14 5.57 11.58 -14.54
N GLU A 15 6.01 10.46 -15.09
CA GLU A 15 5.72 10.13 -16.49
C GLU A 15 5.45 8.64 -16.63
N GLY A 16 4.48 8.27 -17.44
CA GLY A 16 4.23 6.91 -17.86
C GLY A 16 3.68 5.98 -16.81
N VAL A 17 3.53 6.41 -15.55
CA VAL A 17 2.97 5.59 -14.48
C VAL A 17 1.67 6.23 -14.00
N PRO A 18 0.51 5.64 -14.33
CA PRO A 18 -0.78 6.17 -13.84
C PRO A 18 -0.84 6.20 -12.32
N SER A 19 -1.40 7.27 -11.78
CA SER A 19 -1.55 7.45 -10.36
C SER A 19 -2.94 7.97 -10.02
N GLN A 20 -3.36 7.75 -8.78
CA GLN A 20 -4.66 8.17 -8.27
C GLN A 20 -4.54 8.55 -6.81
N GLY A 21 -5.10 9.73 -6.46
CA GLY A 21 -5.13 10.17 -5.07
C GLY A 21 -6.18 9.40 -4.27
N LEU A 22 -5.83 8.98 -3.07
CA LEU A 22 -6.69 8.21 -2.18
C LEU A 22 -7.02 8.93 -0.87
N ALA A 23 -6.37 10.06 -0.58
CA ALA A 23 -6.46 10.70 0.72
C ALA A 23 -7.89 10.96 1.19
N LYS A 24 -8.81 11.25 0.26
CA LYS A 24 -10.21 11.54 0.59
C LYS A 24 -11.07 10.30 0.73
N SER A 25 -10.69 9.20 0.08
CA SER A 25 -11.46 7.96 0.09
C SER A 25 -10.90 6.91 1.03
N LEU A 26 -9.62 7.03 1.37
CA LEU A 26 -8.96 6.08 2.25
C LEU A 26 -9.36 6.35 3.69
N SER A 27 -9.90 5.33 4.36
CA SER A 27 -10.31 5.46 5.75
C SER A 27 -9.69 4.37 6.60
N ALA A 28 -9.19 4.76 7.77
CA ALA A 28 -8.75 3.83 8.79
C ALA A 28 -9.95 3.43 9.65
N ARG A 29 -9.97 2.18 10.11
CA ARG A 29 -11.03 1.74 11.01
C ARG A 29 -10.88 2.39 12.39
N PRO A 30 -12.00 2.61 13.11
CA PRO A 30 -11.93 3.17 14.45
C PRO A 30 -11.00 2.35 15.36
N GLY A 31 -10.21 3.02 16.17
CA GLY A 31 -9.28 2.36 17.09
C GLY A 31 -7.92 2.05 16.50
N THR A 32 -7.66 2.42 15.26
CA THR A 32 -6.34 2.20 14.65
C THR A 32 -5.31 3.17 15.22
N THR A 33 -4.06 2.71 15.24
CA THR A 33 -2.93 3.51 15.71
C THR A 33 -2.40 4.44 14.62
N LEU A 34 -2.47 3.99 13.37
CA LEU A 34 -1.95 4.74 12.23
C LEU A 34 -3.08 5.46 11.50
N ILE A 35 -2.88 6.74 11.23
CA ILE A 35 -3.83 7.55 10.48
C ILE A 35 -3.17 8.02 9.20
N PRO A 36 -3.75 7.71 8.03
CA PRO A 36 -3.20 8.20 6.77
C PRO A 36 -3.59 9.66 6.54
N SER A 37 -2.64 10.49 6.11
CA SER A 37 -2.92 11.89 5.76
C SER A 37 -2.88 12.12 4.26
N GLU A 38 -1.95 11.48 3.57
CA GLU A 38 -1.86 11.51 2.12
C GLU A 38 -1.65 10.09 1.62
N ALA A 39 -2.38 9.73 0.59
CA ALA A 39 -2.26 8.41 0.00
C ALA A 39 -2.50 8.49 -1.50
N HIS A 40 -1.73 7.70 -2.24
CA HIS A 40 -1.85 7.55 -3.68
C HIS A 40 -1.69 6.09 -4.04
N SER A 41 -2.36 5.67 -5.10
CA SER A 41 -2.15 4.36 -5.69
C SER A 41 -1.58 4.51 -7.09
N TYR A 42 -0.84 3.51 -7.52
CA TYR A 42 -0.15 3.50 -8.81
C TYR A 42 -0.33 2.15 -9.47
N ARG A 43 -0.32 2.15 -10.79
CA ARG A 43 -0.34 0.92 -11.57
C ARG A 43 0.74 1.01 -12.64
N ALA A 44 1.55 -0.04 -12.74
CA ALA A 44 2.56 -0.16 -13.78
C ALA A 44 2.41 -1.49 -14.51
N ASP A 45 2.54 -1.45 -15.83
CA ASP A 45 2.56 -2.64 -16.66
C ASP A 45 3.93 -3.31 -16.49
N THR A 46 3.94 -4.62 -16.23
CA THR A 46 5.19 -5.36 -16.10
C THR A 46 5.72 -5.87 -17.43
N GLU A 47 4.92 -5.75 -18.50
CA GLU A 47 5.19 -6.33 -19.81
C GLU A 47 5.27 -7.86 -19.77
N ARG A 48 4.79 -8.48 -18.69
CA ARG A 48 4.70 -9.92 -18.54
C ARG A 48 3.27 -10.39 -18.67
N THR A 49 3.11 -11.64 -19.11
CA THR A 49 1.82 -12.31 -19.09
C THR A 49 1.95 -13.65 -18.37
N GLU A 50 0.88 -14.08 -17.72
CA GLU A 50 0.78 -15.39 -17.11
C GLU A 50 -0.56 -16.00 -17.51
N GLY A 51 -0.52 -17.20 -18.11
CA GLY A 51 -1.73 -17.86 -18.59
C GLY A 51 -2.54 -17.01 -19.57
N GLY A 52 -1.87 -16.19 -20.38
CA GLY A 52 -2.51 -15.29 -21.33
C GLY A 52 -3.06 -14.01 -20.72
N HIS A 53 -2.85 -13.79 -19.42
CA HIS A 53 -3.32 -12.60 -18.71
C HIS A 53 -2.16 -11.65 -18.44
N LYS A 54 -2.42 -10.36 -18.62
CA LYS A 54 -1.46 -9.31 -18.37
C LYS A 54 -1.20 -9.17 -16.87
N VAL A 55 0.07 -9.12 -16.49
CA VAL A 55 0.47 -8.92 -15.09
C VAL A 55 0.78 -7.45 -14.89
N VAL A 56 0.21 -6.88 -13.84
CA VAL A 56 0.44 -5.49 -13.46
C VAL A 56 1.01 -5.42 -12.06
N ARG A 57 1.78 -4.37 -11.81
CA ARG A 57 2.30 -4.07 -10.48
C ARG A 57 1.55 -2.89 -9.91
N LEU A 58 1.06 -3.06 -8.69
CA LEU A 58 0.28 -2.06 -7.99
C LEU A 58 1.08 -1.58 -6.79
N ALA A 59 0.95 -0.31 -6.48
CA ALA A 59 1.57 0.25 -5.28
C ALA A 59 0.59 1.18 -4.58
N VAL A 60 0.66 1.18 -3.25
CA VAL A 60 -0.01 2.16 -2.41
C VAL A 60 1.07 2.91 -1.66
N VAL A 61 1.07 4.23 -1.78
CA VAL A 61 1.99 5.11 -1.08
C VAL A 61 1.17 5.92 -0.09
N GLN A 62 1.49 5.80 1.19
CA GLN A 62 0.74 6.47 2.25
C GLN A 62 1.69 7.23 3.16
N GLU A 63 1.25 8.42 3.59
CA GLU A 63 1.87 9.10 4.72
C GLU A 63 1.10 8.69 5.97
N LEU A 64 1.75 7.94 6.86
CA LEU A 64 1.12 7.37 8.05
C LEU A 64 1.60 8.09 9.30
N HIS A 65 0.65 8.55 10.11
CA HIS A 65 0.91 9.23 11.38
C HIS A 65 0.65 8.26 12.52
N ASN A 66 1.62 8.13 13.42
CA ASN A 66 1.50 7.26 14.57
C ASN A 66 0.87 8.02 15.74
N HIS A 67 -0.38 7.71 16.04
CA HIS A 67 -1.12 8.30 17.15
C HIS A 67 -1.07 7.43 18.40
N GLY A 68 -0.30 6.34 18.37
CA GLY A 68 -0.10 5.47 19.54
C GLY A 68 0.94 6.01 20.49
N LYS A 69 1.25 5.21 21.50
CA LYS A 69 2.21 5.57 22.56
C LYS A 69 3.56 4.91 22.39
N THR A 70 3.67 3.96 21.47
CA THR A 70 4.90 3.20 21.21
C THR A 70 5.25 3.30 19.73
N PRO A 71 6.52 3.07 19.36
CA PRO A 71 6.90 3.05 17.95
C PRO A 71 6.14 1.96 17.19
N TRP A 72 5.85 2.22 15.94
CA TRP A 72 5.19 1.28 15.04
C TRP A 72 6.08 1.08 13.82
N THR A 73 6.51 -0.16 13.59
CA THR A 73 7.44 -0.49 12.50
C THR A 73 6.76 -1.42 11.52
N PRO A 74 6.68 -1.07 10.22
CA PRO A 74 6.08 -1.97 9.24
C PRO A 74 6.80 -3.31 9.18
N ALA A 75 6.04 -4.41 9.11
CA ALA A 75 6.60 -5.75 8.97
C ALA A 75 6.14 -6.42 7.67
N GLY A 76 4.88 -6.24 7.32
CA GLY A 76 4.33 -6.85 6.13
C GLY A 76 2.96 -6.29 5.81
N ALA A 77 2.45 -6.66 4.66
CA ALA A 77 1.15 -6.17 4.20
C ALA A 77 0.46 -7.20 3.32
N VAL A 78 -0.86 -7.11 3.29
CA VAL A 78 -1.73 -7.87 2.37
C VAL A 78 -2.76 -6.91 1.80
N LEU A 79 -3.03 -7.05 0.52
CA LEU A 79 -4.12 -6.34 -0.13
C LEU A 79 -5.28 -7.32 -0.27
N VAL A 80 -6.45 -6.95 0.27
CA VAL A 80 -7.66 -7.80 0.23
C VAL A 80 -8.61 -7.21 -0.80
N GLY A 81 -8.98 -8.03 -1.77
CA GLY A 81 -9.85 -7.64 -2.84
C GLY A 81 -11.34 -7.69 -2.48
N PRO A 82 -12.21 -7.23 -3.39
CA PRO A 82 -13.64 -7.11 -3.13
C PRO A 82 -14.36 -8.44 -2.87
N GLN A 83 -13.75 -9.56 -3.27
CA GLN A 83 -14.33 -10.88 -3.05
C GLN A 83 -13.58 -11.69 -2.00
N GLY A 84 -12.76 -11.01 -1.20
CA GLY A 84 -12.00 -11.66 -0.14
C GLY A 84 -10.67 -12.27 -0.57
N GLU A 85 -10.31 -12.15 -1.85
CA GLU A 85 -9.02 -12.63 -2.33
C GLU A 85 -7.89 -11.81 -1.72
N GLU A 86 -6.75 -12.46 -1.45
CA GLU A 86 -5.62 -11.83 -0.78
C GLU A 86 -4.36 -11.89 -1.62
N TRP A 87 -3.68 -10.75 -1.73
CA TRP A 87 -2.39 -10.66 -2.38
C TRP A 87 -1.36 -10.18 -1.36
N LYS A 88 -0.38 -11.03 -1.07
CA LYS A 88 0.72 -10.66 -0.19
C LYS A 88 1.59 -9.61 -0.86
N ALA A 89 2.02 -8.64 -0.09
CA ALA A 89 2.92 -7.62 -0.62
C ALA A 89 4.25 -8.25 -1.06
N LEU A 90 4.75 -7.83 -2.21
CA LEU A 90 6.10 -8.13 -2.65
C LEU A 90 7.11 -7.43 -1.76
N GLY A 91 6.75 -6.26 -1.27
CA GLY A 91 7.58 -5.51 -0.36
C GLY A 91 6.81 -4.39 0.30
N VAL A 92 7.30 -4.02 1.47
CA VAL A 92 6.87 -2.85 2.23
C VAL A 92 8.13 -2.05 2.52
N TRP A 93 8.11 -0.74 2.23
CA TRP A 93 9.31 0.07 2.37
C TRP A 93 8.96 1.47 2.83
N PRO A 94 9.76 2.11 3.71
CA PRO A 94 10.88 1.53 4.44
C PRO A 94 10.42 0.74 5.66
N LEU A 95 11.24 -0.21 6.10
CA LEU A 95 10.98 -1.00 7.31
C LEU A 95 11.59 -0.30 8.52
N LYS A 96 11.21 0.96 8.73
CA LYS A 96 11.74 1.81 9.80
C LYS A 96 10.64 2.19 10.77
N PRO A 97 10.96 2.34 12.06
CA PRO A 97 9.94 2.69 13.04
C PRO A 97 9.39 4.10 12.81
N ILE A 98 8.10 4.23 13.07
CA ILE A 98 7.41 5.51 13.13
C ILE A 98 7.23 5.81 14.61
N ALA A 99 7.96 6.81 15.13
CA ALA A 99 7.87 7.17 16.53
C ALA A 99 6.49 7.77 16.86
N PRO A 100 6.04 7.66 18.11
CA PRO A 100 4.78 8.28 18.52
C PRO A 100 4.75 9.77 18.18
N GLY A 101 3.65 10.23 17.61
CA GLY A 101 3.47 11.62 17.21
C GLY A 101 4.20 12.00 15.92
N LYS A 102 4.87 11.05 15.29
CA LYS A 102 5.61 11.30 14.05
C LYS A 102 4.90 10.64 12.86
N PHE A 103 5.38 10.92 11.67
CA PHE A 103 4.85 10.33 10.45
C PHE A 103 5.98 9.81 9.58
N ARG A 104 5.60 8.93 8.65
CA ARG A 104 6.54 8.40 7.66
C ARG A 104 5.75 7.96 6.43
N GLN A 105 6.34 8.13 5.28
CA GLN A 105 5.78 7.63 4.04
C GLN A 105 6.12 6.14 3.92
N VAL A 106 5.11 5.32 3.64
CA VAL A 106 5.24 3.88 3.50
C VAL A 106 4.71 3.47 2.14
N VAL A 107 5.46 2.63 1.44
CA VAL A 107 5.12 2.10 0.12
C VAL A 107 4.85 0.61 0.27
N VAL A 108 3.71 0.17 -0.27
CA VAL A 108 3.36 -1.25 -0.36
C VAL A 108 3.21 -1.61 -1.82
N GLU A 109 3.85 -2.69 -2.24
CA GLU A 109 3.84 -3.14 -3.63
C GLU A 109 3.25 -4.54 -3.72
N VAL A 110 2.33 -4.74 -4.67
CA VAL A 110 1.79 -6.08 -4.97
C VAL A 110 1.79 -6.28 -6.48
N GLU A 111 1.68 -7.55 -6.89
CA GLU A 111 1.59 -7.92 -8.29
C GLU A 111 0.36 -8.78 -8.49
N THR A 112 -0.42 -8.51 -9.52
CA THR A 112 -1.64 -9.23 -9.82
C THR A 112 -1.93 -9.20 -11.31
N MET A 113 -2.96 -9.94 -11.73
CA MET A 113 -3.45 -9.86 -13.09
C MET A 113 -4.23 -8.56 -13.28
N GLU A 114 -4.19 -8.01 -14.49
CA GLU A 114 -4.86 -6.75 -14.80
C GLU A 114 -6.34 -6.78 -14.46
N GLU A 115 -7.01 -7.89 -14.75
CA GLU A 115 -8.45 -8.05 -14.49
C GLU A 115 -8.77 -8.01 -13.00
N GLU A 116 -7.82 -8.44 -12.17
CA GLU A 116 -8.01 -8.51 -10.71
C GLU A 116 -7.71 -7.18 -10.01
N ALA A 117 -7.15 -6.22 -10.74
CA ALA A 117 -6.78 -4.92 -10.18
C ALA A 117 -7.97 -3.95 -10.11
N ARG A 118 -9.19 -4.44 -10.21
CA ARG A 118 -10.41 -3.64 -10.26
C ARG A 118 -11.16 -3.71 -8.94
N GLY A 119 -11.92 -2.65 -8.67
CA GLY A 119 -12.77 -2.60 -7.50
C GLY A 119 -12.08 -1.91 -6.33
N THR A 120 -12.65 -2.09 -5.15
CA THR A 120 -12.19 -1.46 -3.92
C THR A 120 -11.55 -2.50 -3.01
N PHE A 121 -10.36 -2.19 -2.52
CA PHE A 121 -9.54 -3.09 -1.74
C PHE A 121 -9.38 -2.58 -0.31
N ILE A 122 -8.99 -3.50 0.57
CA ILE A 122 -8.57 -3.17 1.94
C ILE A 122 -7.09 -3.49 2.05
N LEU A 123 -6.30 -2.52 2.51
CA LEU A 123 -4.90 -2.73 2.78
C LEU A 123 -4.72 -3.07 4.26
N LYS A 124 -4.07 -4.20 4.54
CA LYS A 124 -3.71 -4.61 5.90
C LYS A 124 -2.21 -4.46 6.09
N LEU A 125 -1.82 -3.81 7.18
CA LEU A 125 -0.42 -3.64 7.55
C LEU A 125 -0.18 -4.23 8.93
N TRP A 126 0.93 -4.97 9.08
CA TRP A 126 1.36 -5.51 10.38
C TRP A 126 2.60 -4.80 10.86
N SER A 127 2.74 -4.74 12.19
CA SER A 127 3.93 -4.19 12.80
C SER A 127 4.91 -5.28 13.21
N GLN A 128 6.21 -4.92 13.24
CA GLN A 128 7.26 -5.81 13.74
C GLN A 128 7.16 -6.01 15.25
N GLU A 129 6.58 -5.06 15.96
CA GLU A 129 6.40 -5.14 17.41
C GLU A 129 5.46 -6.24 17.83
N GLY A 130 4.62 -6.69 16.90
CA GLY A 130 3.71 -7.81 17.17
C GLY A 130 2.63 -7.47 18.18
N GLY A 131 1.88 -8.50 18.60
CA GLY A 131 0.90 -8.39 19.68
C GLY A 131 -0.34 -7.58 19.37
N GLY A 132 -0.39 -6.93 18.25
CA GLY A 132 -1.51 -6.11 17.84
C GLY A 132 -2.25 -6.69 16.65
N GLN A 133 -3.41 -6.15 16.40
CA GLN A 133 -4.15 -6.44 15.17
C GLN A 133 -3.53 -5.68 14.00
N ALA A 134 -3.77 -6.17 12.80
CA ALA A 134 -3.35 -5.45 11.60
C ALA A 134 -4.06 -4.10 11.53
N GLU A 135 -3.36 -3.08 11.05
CA GLU A 135 -3.99 -1.80 10.71
C GLU A 135 -4.68 -1.96 9.37
N LEU A 136 -5.95 -1.57 9.30
CA LEU A 136 -6.80 -1.76 8.13
C LEU A 136 -7.15 -0.42 7.50
N PHE A 137 -6.88 -0.30 6.20
CA PHE A 137 -7.19 0.92 5.45
C PHE A 137 -8.14 0.55 4.31
N GLU A 138 -9.36 1.07 4.38
CA GLU A 138 -10.42 0.79 3.41
C GLU A 138 -10.44 1.85 2.31
N GLY A 139 -11.10 1.55 1.21
CA GLY A 139 -11.28 2.51 0.12
C GLY A 139 -10.11 2.59 -0.85
N VAL A 140 -9.25 1.57 -0.89
CA VAL A 140 -8.11 1.55 -1.79
C VAL A 140 -8.57 1.15 -3.19
N THR A 141 -8.34 2.01 -4.17
CA THR A 141 -8.61 1.73 -5.58
C THR A 141 -7.37 2.03 -6.41
N PHE A 142 -7.31 1.50 -7.62
CA PHE A 142 -6.16 1.68 -8.51
C PHE A 142 -6.59 2.31 -9.84
N PRO A 143 -5.69 3.09 -10.46
CA PRO A 143 -5.98 3.71 -11.74
C PRO A 143 -6.28 2.71 -12.85
#